data_c4d78f5edbd30982b3dfd7d380e1152a
#
_entry.id   c4d78f5edbd30982b3dfd7d380e1152a
#
_cell.length_a   1.000
_cell.length_b   1.000
_cell.length_c   1.000
_cell.angle_alpha   90.00
_cell.angle_beta   90.00
_cell.angle_gamma   90.00
#
_symmetry.space_group_name_H-M   'P 1'
#
loop_
_entity.id
_entity.type
_entity.pdbx_description
1 polymer ?
#
loop_
_entity_poly.entity_id
_entity_poly.type
_entity_poly.pdbx_seq_one_letter_code
_entity_poly.pdbx_strand_id
1 'polypeptide(L)'
;MTDIGFDVISDLNLEPNDSFDWHDKPTSLYCILTGNISSDLKTVTQTLVHLSKQYQGVFFTPGTLEYETAAGDINNRTSVLVTLAQKVPNIVILHHNIVIVDGVAVVGSNCWETAHEPGTSISIDDLKYNQYRLDDMGFLH
;
A
#
# COMPACT_ATOMS: atom_id res chain seq x y z
N MET A 1 6.04 22.95 -14.69
CA MET A 1 5.89 21.67 -13.99
C MET A 1 5.74 21.97 -12.52
N THR A 2 4.59 21.66 -11.95
CA THR A 2 4.40 21.77 -10.51
C THR A 2 5.06 20.58 -9.83
N ASP A 3 5.84 20.84 -8.80
CA ASP A 3 6.41 19.79 -7.99
C ASP A 3 5.29 19.05 -7.27
N ILE A 4 5.26 17.73 -7.38
CA ILE A 4 4.35 16.88 -6.65
C ILE A 4 5.02 16.44 -5.35
N GLY A 5 4.28 16.54 -4.25
CA GLY A 5 4.74 16.13 -2.94
C GLY A 5 3.88 15.02 -2.36
N PHE A 6 4.49 14.19 -1.53
CA PHE A 6 3.82 13.12 -0.79
C PHE A 6 4.20 13.20 0.68
N ASP A 7 3.20 13.11 1.54
CA ASP A 7 3.45 12.78 2.94
C ASP A 7 3.62 11.27 3.05
N VAL A 8 4.60 10.82 3.82
CA VAL A 8 4.86 9.39 4.02
C VAL A 8 4.61 9.02 5.47
N ILE A 9 3.74 8.05 5.69
CA ILE A 9 3.37 7.55 7.01
C ILE A 9 3.67 6.04 7.04
N SER A 10 4.28 5.58 8.13
CA SER A 10 4.66 4.18 8.30
C SER A 10 4.58 3.77 9.77
N ASP A 11 4.36 2.49 9.99
CA ASP A 11 4.56 1.84 11.29
C ASP A 11 3.79 2.48 12.45
N LEU A 12 2.50 2.73 12.24
CA LEU A 12 1.64 3.31 13.28
C LEU A 12 1.43 2.34 14.46
N ASN A 13 1.46 1.04 14.19
CA ASN A 13 1.32 -0.02 15.20
C ASN A 13 0.12 0.19 16.14
N LEU A 14 -1.02 0.56 15.56
CA LEU A 14 -2.24 0.80 16.30
C LEU A 14 -2.80 -0.50 16.89
N GLU A 15 -3.23 -0.43 18.13
CA GLU A 15 -3.99 -1.52 18.74
C GLU A 15 -5.43 -1.54 18.21
N PRO A 16 -6.14 -2.68 18.31
CA PRO A 16 -7.55 -2.73 17.96
C PRO A 16 -8.37 -1.63 18.65
N ASN A 17 -9.18 -0.94 17.87
CA ASN A 17 -10.01 0.19 18.28
C ASN A 17 -9.26 1.49 18.64
N ASP A 18 -7.95 1.57 18.45
CA ASP A 18 -7.25 2.85 18.51
C ASP A 18 -7.76 3.78 17.41
N SER A 19 -7.89 5.05 17.75
CA SER A 19 -8.21 6.08 16.75
C SER A 19 -6.94 6.81 16.36
N PHE A 20 -6.80 7.04 15.04
CA PHE A 20 -5.72 7.80 14.47
C PHE A 20 -6.23 9.15 14.00
N ASP A 21 -5.73 10.23 14.61
CA ASP A 21 -6.11 11.59 14.26
C ASP A 21 -4.99 12.28 13.49
N TRP A 22 -5.28 12.66 12.26
CA TRP A 22 -4.37 13.34 11.35
C TRP A 22 -4.94 14.66 10.83
N HIS A 23 -5.87 15.27 11.57
CA HIS A 23 -6.44 16.56 11.20
C HIS A 23 -5.38 17.66 11.21
N ASP A 24 -5.43 18.54 10.20
CA ASP A 24 -4.54 19.69 10.05
C ASP A 24 -3.04 19.36 10.00
N LYS A 25 -2.69 18.11 9.76
CA LYS A 25 -1.29 17.66 9.64
C LYS A 25 -0.79 17.42 8.22
N PRO A 26 -1.64 17.26 7.19
CA PRO A 26 -1.15 17.10 5.83
C PRO A 26 -0.29 18.26 5.37
N THR A 27 0.84 17.94 4.75
CA THR A 27 1.75 18.91 4.14
C THR A 27 1.81 18.79 2.62
N SER A 28 1.14 17.78 2.07
CA SER A 28 1.10 17.47 0.65
C SER A 28 -0.32 17.10 0.24
N LEU A 29 -0.58 17.04 -1.07
CA LEU A 29 -1.88 16.62 -1.60
C LEU A 29 -2.11 15.11 -1.48
N TYR A 30 -1.03 14.33 -1.45
CA TYR A 30 -1.06 12.88 -1.48
C TYR A 30 -0.33 12.29 -0.28
N CYS A 31 -0.79 11.10 0.12
CA CYS A 31 -0.20 10.35 1.23
C CYS A 31 0.20 8.95 0.73
N ILE A 32 1.41 8.55 1.10
CA ILE A 32 1.88 7.18 0.94
C ILE A 32 1.94 6.55 2.33
N LEU A 33 1.21 5.46 2.48
CA LEU A 33 1.13 4.70 3.73
C LEU A 33 1.81 3.36 3.51
N THR A 34 2.92 3.12 4.20
CA THR A 34 3.83 2.01 3.90
C THR A 34 3.70 0.81 4.83
N GLY A 35 2.54 0.62 5.41
CA GLY A 35 2.23 -0.60 6.14
C GLY A 35 2.46 -0.54 7.65
N ASN A 36 2.20 -1.66 8.29
CA ASN A 36 2.25 -1.84 9.75
C ASN A 36 1.36 -0.83 10.50
N ILE A 37 0.15 -0.68 10.02
CA ILE A 37 -0.85 0.18 10.63
C ILE A 37 -1.46 -0.52 11.83
N SER A 38 -1.98 -1.73 11.62
CA SER A 38 -2.57 -2.57 12.66
C SER A 38 -2.76 -3.99 12.16
N SER A 39 -2.77 -4.94 13.08
CA SER A 39 -3.22 -6.31 12.80
C SER A 39 -4.74 -6.43 12.72
N ASP A 40 -5.46 -5.44 13.22
CA ASP A 40 -6.92 -5.37 13.14
C ASP A 40 -7.36 -4.63 11.88
N LEU A 41 -7.97 -5.35 10.93
CA LEU A 41 -8.40 -4.77 9.65
C LEU A 41 -9.44 -3.67 9.80
N LYS A 42 -10.26 -3.71 10.83
CA LYS A 42 -11.22 -2.63 11.10
C LYS A 42 -10.48 -1.34 11.42
N THR A 43 -9.45 -1.41 12.25
CA THR A 43 -8.60 -0.27 12.59
C THR A 43 -7.85 0.24 11.35
N VAL A 44 -7.32 -0.64 10.52
CA VAL A 44 -6.70 -0.28 9.23
C VAL A 44 -7.71 0.46 8.34
N THR A 45 -8.90 -0.09 8.18
CA THR A 45 -9.96 0.50 7.35
C THR A 45 -10.33 1.90 7.84
N GLN A 46 -10.54 2.06 9.14
CA GLN A 46 -10.87 3.37 9.73
C GLN A 46 -9.76 4.39 9.53
N THR A 47 -8.51 3.97 9.65
CA THR A 47 -7.34 4.83 9.40
C THR A 47 -7.28 5.28 7.94
N LEU A 48 -7.45 4.35 7.00
CA LEU A 48 -7.45 4.66 5.57
C LEU A 48 -8.59 5.62 5.20
N VAL A 49 -9.79 5.38 5.72
CA VAL A 49 -10.95 6.26 5.47
C VAL A 49 -10.71 7.65 6.06
N HIS A 50 -10.14 7.74 7.26
CA HIS A 50 -9.77 9.03 7.86
C HIS A 50 -8.79 9.78 6.98
N LEU A 51 -7.71 9.13 6.54
CA LEU A 51 -6.72 9.75 5.66
C LEU A 51 -7.31 10.13 4.31
N SER A 52 -8.23 9.36 3.77
CA SER A 52 -8.87 9.65 2.49
C SER A 52 -9.64 10.96 2.48
N LYS A 53 -10.08 11.43 3.64
CA LYS A 53 -10.74 12.71 3.81
C LYS A 53 -9.78 13.88 3.92
N GLN A 54 -8.50 13.61 4.20
CA GLN A 54 -7.46 14.62 4.39
C GLN A 54 -6.61 14.83 3.14
N TYR A 55 -6.57 13.86 2.22
CA TYR A 55 -5.74 13.87 1.03
C TYR A 55 -6.56 13.68 -0.24
N GLN A 56 -6.02 14.13 -1.36
CA GLN A 56 -6.60 13.84 -2.69
C GLN A 56 -6.40 12.38 -3.09
N GLY A 57 -5.35 11.75 -2.61
CA GLY A 57 -5.09 10.33 -2.85
C GLY A 57 -4.28 9.73 -1.69
N VAL A 58 -4.64 8.50 -1.33
CA VAL A 58 -3.95 7.70 -0.33
C VAL A 58 -3.50 6.40 -0.99
N PHE A 59 -2.21 6.18 -1.00
CA PHE A 59 -1.58 5.01 -1.61
C PHE A 59 -1.05 4.12 -0.48
N PHE A 60 -1.64 2.95 -0.33
CA PHE A 60 -1.35 2.06 0.78
C PHE A 60 -0.72 0.75 0.32
N THR A 61 0.46 0.46 0.85
CA THR A 61 1.10 -0.86 0.71
C THR A 61 0.96 -1.59 2.04
N PRO A 62 0.21 -2.70 2.11
CA PRO A 62 0.10 -3.48 3.33
C PRO A 62 1.44 -4.05 3.79
N GLY A 63 1.67 -4.03 5.08
CA GLY A 63 2.86 -4.59 5.71
C GLY A 63 2.58 -5.89 6.46
N THR A 64 3.52 -6.30 7.30
CA THR A 64 3.42 -7.55 8.06
C THR A 64 2.20 -7.59 8.95
N LEU A 65 1.90 -6.51 9.68
CA LEU A 65 0.78 -6.48 10.60
C LEU A 65 -0.56 -6.70 9.92
N GLU A 66 -0.75 -6.15 8.72
CA GLU A 66 -2.00 -6.28 7.97
C GLU A 66 -2.30 -7.73 7.59
N TYR A 67 -1.26 -8.56 7.49
CA TYR A 67 -1.38 -9.99 7.18
C TYR A 67 -1.22 -10.89 8.40
N GLU A 68 -0.88 -10.34 9.55
CA GLU A 68 -0.78 -11.09 10.79
C GLU A 68 -2.17 -11.47 11.29
N THR A 69 -2.46 -12.75 11.25
CA THR A 69 -3.74 -13.30 11.69
C THR A 69 -3.57 -14.71 12.22
N ALA A 70 -4.27 -15.00 13.30
CA ALA A 70 -4.32 -16.34 13.85
C ALA A 70 -4.94 -17.36 12.87
N ALA A 71 -5.74 -16.89 11.93
CA ALA A 71 -6.39 -17.73 10.92
C ALA A 71 -5.61 -17.86 9.61
N GLY A 72 -4.54 -17.10 9.41
CA GLY A 72 -3.58 -17.28 8.30
C GLY A 72 -4.09 -17.05 6.88
N ASP A 73 -5.21 -16.36 6.67
CA ASP A 73 -5.75 -16.17 5.34
C ASP A 73 -5.38 -14.80 4.74
N ILE A 74 -4.22 -14.76 4.11
CA ILE A 74 -3.70 -13.58 3.40
C ILE A 74 -4.64 -13.12 2.29
N ASN A 75 -5.23 -14.07 1.54
CA ASN A 75 -6.09 -13.75 0.42
C ASN A 75 -7.37 -13.05 0.88
N ASN A 76 -7.95 -13.49 1.97
CA ASN A 76 -9.15 -12.86 2.53
C ASN A 76 -8.85 -11.43 3.00
N ARG A 77 -7.73 -11.21 3.67
CA ARG A 77 -7.33 -9.88 4.13
C ARG A 77 -7.05 -8.94 2.95
N THR A 78 -6.38 -9.41 1.91
CA THR A 78 -6.18 -8.65 0.68
C THR A 78 -7.51 -8.29 0.03
N SER A 79 -8.46 -9.23 -0.03
CA SER A 79 -9.80 -8.99 -0.60
C SER A 79 -10.56 -7.90 0.16
N VAL A 80 -10.45 -7.86 1.48
CA VAL A 80 -11.07 -6.81 2.30
C VAL A 80 -10.51 -5.44 1.94
N LEU A 81 -9.21 -5.32 1.80
CA LEU A 81 -8.54 -4.06 1.43
C LEU A 81 -8.90 -3.62 0.01
N VAL A 82 -8.90 -4.54 -0.94
CA VAL A 82 -9.29 -4.26 -2.33
C VAL A 82 -10.75 -3.81 -2.41
N THR A 83 -11.64 -4.45 -1.66
CA THR A 83 -13.04 -4.07 -1.60
C THR A 83 -13.21 -2.67 -1.03
N LEU A 84 -12.46 -2.31 -0.01
CA LEU A 84 -12.44 -0.95 0.52
C LEU A 84 -12.04 0.06 -0.56
N ALA A 85 -10.97 -0.20 -1.29
CA ALA A 85 -10.50 0.69 -2.35
C ALA A 85 -11.52 0.88 -3.47
N GLN A 86 -12.34 -0.14 -3.75
CA GLN A 86 -13.44 -0.02 -4.71
C GLN A 86 -14.56 0.91 -4.22
N LYS A 87 -14.76 1.00 -2.91
CA LYS A 87 -15.81 1.84 -2.31
C LYS A 87 -15.35 3.28 -2.05
N VAL A 88 -14.06 3.50 -1.87
CA VAL A 88 -13.48 4.81 -1.59
C VAL A 88 -12.51 5.17 -2.72
N PRO A 89 -12.93 6.02 -3.69
CA PRO A 89 -12.22 6.18 -4.95
C PRO A 89 -10.79 6.71 -4.85
N ASN A 90 -10.45 7.43 -3.79
CA ASN A 90 -9.12 8.01 -3.60
C ASN A 90 -8.21 7.17 -2.70
N ILE A 91 -8.62 5.95 -2.34
CA ILE A 91 -7.74 4.96 -1.72
C ILE A 91 -7.28 3.98 -2.79
N VAL A 92 -5.98 3.81 -2.91
CA VAL A 92 -5.36 2.85 -3.83
C VAL A 92 -4.52 1.88 -3.01
N ILE A 93 -4.85 0.60 -3.11
CA ILE A 93 -4.04 -0.46 -2.51
C ILE A 93 -2.93 -0.83 -3.51
N LEU A 94 -1.70 -0.61 -3.09
CA LEU A 94 -0.52 -0.96 -3.89
C LEU A 94 -0.08 -2.38 -3.53
N HIS A 95 -0.41 -3.32 -4.41
CA HIS A 95 -0.04 -4.71 -4.28
C HIS A 95 0.42 -5.22 -5.64
N HIS A 96 1.68 -5.03 -5.94
CA HIS A 96 2.30 -5.32 -7.23
C HIS A 96 1.65 -4.56 -8.40
N ASN A 97 1.20 -3.36 -8.16
CA ASN A 97 0.60 -2.50 -9.18
C ASN A 97 1.24 -1.11 -9.18
N ILE A 98 0.92 -0.37 -10.22
CA ILE A 98 1.46 0.97 -10.45
C ILE A 98 0.31 1.93 -10.65
N VAL A 99 0.43 3.12 -10.06
CA VAL A 99 -0.51 4.23 -10.28
C VAL A 99 0.28 5.44 -10.75
N ILE A 100 -0.25 6.14 -11.74
CA ILE A 100 0.33 7.40 -12.20
C ILE A 100 -0.48 8.54 -11.60
N VAL A 101 0.22 9.44 -10.91
CA VAL A 101 -0.35 10.61 -10.28
C VAL A 101 0.42 11.83 -10.72
N ASP A 102 -0.23 12.73 -11.44
CA ASP A 102 0.37 13.97 -11.95
C ASP A 102 1.72 13.73 -12.66
N GLY A 103 1.81 12.67 -13.45
CA GLY A 103 3.02 12.29 -14.19
C GLY A 103 4.07 11.55 -13.38
N VAL A 104 3.80 11.25 -12.09
CA VAL A 104 4.70 10.48 -11.24
C VAL A 104 4.16 9.07 -11.07
N ALA A 105 5.01 8.08 -11.29
CA ALA A 105 4.66 6.68 -11.07
C ALA A 105 4.85 6.32 -9.59
N VAL A 106 3.76 5.87 -8.95
CA VAL A 106 3.78 5.33 -7.59
C VAL A 106 3.66 3.82 -7.68
N VAL A 107 4.67 3.14 -7.19
CA VAL A 107 4.77 1.67 -7.25
C VAL A 107 4.84 1.15 -5.83
N GLY A 108 4.07 0.13 -5.54
CA GLY A 108 4.10 -0.48 -4.22
C GLY A 108 4.12 -2.00 -4.28
N SER A 109 4.91 -2.55 -3.39
CA SER A 109 4.99 -3.97 -3.11
C SER A 109 5.35 -4.14 -1.64
N ASN A 110 4.84 -5.19 -1.02
CA ASN A 110 5.24 -5.54 0.34
C ASN A 110 6.67 -6.13 0.41
N CYS A 111 7.31 -6.33 -0.74
CA CYS A 111 8.64 -6.93 -0.85
C CYS A 111 8.75 -8.31 -0.23
N TRP A 112 7.63 -8.96 0.08
CA TRP A 112 7.66 -10.34 0.51
C TRP A 112 7.90 -11.21 -0.69
N GLU A 113 8.79 -12.13 -0.52
CA GLU A 113 8.94 -13.20 -1.47
C GLU A 113 7.61 -13.96 -1.53
N THR A 114 7.02 -13.99 -2.70
CA THR A 114 5.89 -14.88 -2.91
C THR A 114 6.37 -16.29 -2.63
N ALA A 115 5.89 -16.89 -1.53
CA ALA A 115 5.93 -18.29 -1.21
C ALA A 115 7.05 -19.07 -1.92
N HIS A 116 8.29 -18.59 -1.80
CA HIS A 116 9.41 -19.46 -2.12
C HIS A 116 9.48 -20.50 -1.02
N GLU A 117 9.31 -21.73 -1.39
CA GLU A 117 9.63 -22.81 -0.49
C GLU A 117 11.04 -22.60 0.06
N PRO A 118 11.28 -22.94 1.34
CA PRO A 118 12.63 -22.83 1.91
C PRO A 118 13.66 -23.50 0.99
N GLY A 119 14.61 -22.70 0.51
CA GLY A 119 15.66 -23.17 -0.39
C GLY A 119 15.49 -22.83 -1.87
N THR A 120 14.39 -22.19 -2.27
CA THR A 120 14.25 -21.68 -3.64
C THR A 120 14.78 -20.26 -3.71
N SER A 121 15.78 -20.04 -4.55
CA SER A 121 16.27 -18.69 -4.87
C SER A 121 15.40 -18.05 -5.94
N ILE A 122 15.18 -16.74 -5.85
CA ILE A 122 14.59 -15.98 -6.95
C ILE A 122 15.51 -16.12 -8.15
N SER A 123 14.96 -16.59 -9.28
CA SER A 123 15.75 -16.70 -10.49
C SER A 123 16.03 -15.32 -11.09
N ILE A 124 17.17 -15.20 -11.76
CA ILE A 124 17.49 -13.98 -12.52
C ILE A 124 16.42 -13.70 -13.59
N ASP A 125 15.79 -14.75 -14.10
CA ASP A 125 14.74 -14.62 -15.10
C ASP A 125 13.46 -13.99 -14.51
N ASP A 126 13.13 -14.29 -13.26
CA ASP A 126 12.00 -13.65 -12.56
C ASP A 126 12.26 -12.15 -12.35
N LEU A 127 13.47 -11.78 -12.00
CA LEU A 127 13.87 -10.37 -11.87
C LEU A 127 13.80 -9.65 -13.21
N LYS A 128 14.28 -10.28 -14.28
CA LYS A 128 14.21 -9.74 -15.64
C LYS A 128 12.76 -9.58 -16.11
N TYR A 129 11.89 -10.53 -15.80
CA TYR A 129 10.48 -10.45 -16.16
C TYR A 129 9.79 -9.26 -15.48
N ASN A 130 10.05 -9.04 -14.20
CA ASN A 130 9.49 -7.91 -13.49
C ASN A 130 10.03 -6.57 -14.01
N GLN A 131 11.31 -6.50 -14.32
CA GLN A 131 11.91 -5.33 -14.95
C GLN A 131 11.31 -5.06 -16.33
N TYR A 132 11.11 -6.09 -17.13
CA TYR A 132 10.51 -6.00 -18.45
C TYR A 132 9.08 -5.46 -18.38
N ARG A 133 8.28 -5.90 -17.40
CA ARG A 133 6.93 -5.37 -17.20
C ARG A 133 6.93 -3.88 -16.86
N LEU A 134 7.87 -3.43 -16.06
CA LEU A 134 7.99 -2.01 -15.74
C LEU A 134 8.41 -1.21 -16.97
N ASP A 135 9.32 -1.73 -17.79
CA ASP A 135 9.74 -1.14 -19.06
C ASP A 135 8.57 -1.03 -20.04
N ASP A 136 7.78 -2.10 -20.19
CA ASP A 136 6.57 -2.14 -21.03
C ASP A 136 5.53 -1.10 -20.63
N MET A 137 5.48 -0.73 -19.38
CA MET A 137 4.58 0.29 -18.87
C MET A 137 5.13 1.71 -19.03
N GLY A 138 6.34 1.86 -19.58
CA GLY A 138 6.94 3.16 -19.88
C GLY A 138 7.51 3.91 -18.68
N PHE A 139 7.79 3.21 -17.60
CA PHE A 139 8.23 3.84 -16.33
C PHE A 139 9.74 3.87 -16.11
N LEU A 140 10.51 3.12 -16.90
CA LEU A 140 11.96 3.06 -16.77
C LEU A 140 12.61 3.68 -18.00
N HIS A 141 12.75 4.96 -17.96
CA HIS A 141 13.55 5.71 -18.93
C HIS A 141 14.38 6.76 -18.21
#